data_167a157f18b98daa152313d36698d995
#
_entry.id   167a157f18b98daa152313d36698d995
#
_cell.length_a   1.000
_cell.length_b   1.000
_cell.length_c   1.000
_cell.angle_alpha   90.00
_cell.angle_beta   90.00
_cell.angle_gamma   90.00
#
_symmetry.space_group_name_H-M   'P 1'
#
loop_
_entity.id
_entity.type
_entity.pdbx_description
1 polymer ?
#
loop_
_entity_poly.entity_id
_entity_poly.type
_entity_poly.pdbx_seq_one_letter_code
_entity_poly.pdbx_strand_id
1 'polypeptide(L)'
;MLSTCPYVPPEWVAAHDLRLRRFRPGDARSAAGLAGGAGVCPYARDVLRAMEAASVTEDTAGVVITTVCDQMRRAAGLLPGTDSRPVLLMNVPTTWQTPAGQQIYVSELRRLGRFLVSLGGRAPDDRRLADTMVAYDQARFALKECRRRCSGSRFSRLLAEFDEQGPGVSFSPSASGPADAVKLALVGGPLWAEDAELFEIIESLGGNVVLDATTSGELVMPDAYDRSHLADRPLEEMARVYGRIPDAFRRPNRALFEWLGRELAARGVQGIVFRTCLWCDTWVAELVRIREGFGLPVLHLDVDGATPGCRTRISGRLQAFMEVLR
;
A
#
# COMPACT_ATOMS: atom_id res chain seq x y z
N MET A 1 6.15 13.32 -8.34
CA MET A 1 5.51 13.33 -6.99
C MET A 1 5.79 12.04 -6.26
N LEU A 2 6.07 12.11 -4.96
CA LEU A 2 6.27 10.93 -4.09
C LEU A 2 5.14 10.77 -3.08
N SER A 3 4.72 9.52 -2.83
CA SER A 3 3.90 9.14 -1.67
C SER A 3 4.14 7.67 -1.32
N THR A 4 3.88 7.28 -0.08
CA THR A 4 3.82 5.87 0.34
C THR A 4 2.38 5.41 0.58
N CYS A 5 1.42 6.33 0.47
CA CYS A 5 0.05 6.10 0.90
C CYS A 5 -0.88 5.70 -0.25
N PRO A 6 -1.68 4.62 -0.09
CA PRO A 6 -2.63 4.17 -1.11
C PRO A 6 -3.82 5.13 -1.32
N TYR A 7 -4.08 6.04 -0.37
CA TYR A 7 -5.18 7.00 -0.45
C TYR A 7 -4.85 8.28 -1.22
N VAL A 8 -3.69 8.33 -1.87
CA VAL A 8 -3.36 9.34 -2.87
C VAL A 8 -3.61 8.72 -4.23
N PRO A 9 -4.70 9.09 -4.95
CA PRO A 9 -5.05 8.48 -6.22
C PRO A 9 -4.02 8.81 -7.31
N PRO A 10 -3.32 7.82 -7.88
CA PRO A 10 -2.35 8.09 -8.95
C PRO A 10 -3.00 8.65 -10.22
N GLU A 11 -4.26 8.29 -10.51
CA GLU A 11 -5.02 8.82 -11.63
C GLU A 11 -5.35 10.31 -11.46
N TRP A 12 -5.55 10.79 -10.24
CA TRP A 12 -5.73 12.22 -9.98
C TRP A 12 -4.45 13.01 -10.29
N VAL A 13 -3.31 12.46 -9.89
CA VAL A 13 -1.99 13.05 -10.18
C VAL A 13 -1.70 13.00 -11.69
N ALA A 14 -1.99 11.87 -12.34
CA ALA A 14 -1.79 11.69 -13.78
C ALA A 14 -2.68 12.61 -14.63
N ALA A 15 -3.92 12.84 -14.21
CA ALA A 15 -4.82 13.79 -14.87
C ALA A 15 -4.27 15.23 -14.85
N HIS A 16 -3.41 15.57 -13.87
CA HIS A 16 -2.70 16.86 -13.80
C HIS A 16 -1.38 16.92 -14.57
N ASP A 17 -1.09 15.96 -15.48
CA ASP A 17 0.18 15.86 -16.22
C ASP A 17 1.42 15.60 -15.33
N LEU A 18 1.20 15.06 -14.14
CA LEU A 18 2.24 14.68 -13.21
C LEU A 18 2.21 13.16 -12.99
N ARG A 19 3.32 12.59 -12.53
CA ARG A 19 3.39 11.17 -12.16
C ARG A 19 3.49 11.01 -10.65
N LEU A 20 2.63 10.18 -10.06
CA LEU A 20 2.79 9.69 -8.71
C LEU A 20 3.71 8.46 -8.74
N ARG A 21 4.78 8.50 -7.98
CA ARG A 21 5.57 7.33 -7.63
C ARG A 21 5.19 6.93 -6.21
N ARG A 22 4.49 5.82 -6.07
CA ARG A 22 4.24 5.21 -4.78
C ARG A 22 5.43 4.32 -4.45
N PHE A 23 6.33 4.80 -3.61
CA PHE A 23 7.54 4.09 -3.31
C PHE A 23 7.42 3.28 -2.01
N ARG A 24 8.18 2.20 -1.93
CA ARG A 24 8.46 1.46 -0.71
C ARG A 24 9.85 1.89 -0.23
N PRO A 25 10.02 2.33 1.03
CA PRO A 25 11.35 2.67 1.52
C PRO A 25 12.21 1.41 1.47
N GLY A 26 13.43 1.54 0.98
CA GLY A 26 14.44 0.51 1.03
C GLY A 26 15.28 0.59 2.30
N ASP A 27 16.27 -0.30 2.41
CA ASP A 27 17.25 -0.27 3.50
C ASP A 27 18.14 0.97 3.39
N ALA A 28 17.71 2.04 4.02
CA ALA A 28 18.45 3.30 4.09
C ALA A 28 19.55 3.27 5.17
N ARG A 29 20.16 2.11 5.45
CA ARG A 29 21.21 1.96 6.49
C ARG A 29 22.43 2.84 6.29
N SER A 30 22.67 3.34 5.08
CA SER A 30 23.83 4.14 4.75
C SER A 30 23.66 5.64 5.03
N ALA A 31 22.46 6.14 5.29
CA ALA A 31 22.23 7.54 5.62
C ALA A 31 22.39 7.76 7.13
N ALA A 32 23.62 7.95 7.58
CA ALA A 32 23.91 8.51 8.90
C ALA A 32 23.41 9.96 8.91
N GLY A 33 22.40 10.29 9.74
CA GLY A 33 22.12 11.72 9.86
C GLY A 33 20.81 12.18 10.46
N LEU A 34 19.76 11.38 10.57
CA LEU A 34 18.54 11.87 11.22
C LEU A 34 18.68 11.88 12.75
N ALA A 35 19.16 13.02 13.31
CA ALA A 35 19.06 13.30 14.74
C ALA A 35 17.60 13.43 15.23
N GLY A 36 16.62 13.53 14.32
CA GLY A 36 15.19 13.73 14.61
C GLY A 36 14.32 12.49 14.64
N GLY A 37 14.87 11.29 14.36
CA GLY A 37 14.07 10.04 14.27
C GLY A 37 13.66 9.42 15.60
N ALA A 38 13.98 10.03 16.73
CA ALA A 38 13.52 9.58 18.04
C ALA A 38 12.00 9.74 18.15
N GLY A 39 11.29 8.62 18.32
CA GLY A 39 9.84 8.59 18.57
C GLY A 39 8.95 8.50 17.33
N VAL A 40 9.48 8.03 16.18
CA VAL A 40 8.70 7.51 15.05
C VAL A 40 9.01 6.03 14.84
N CYS A 41 8.04 5.28 14.28
CA CYS A 41 8.24 3.87 14.01
C CYS A 41 9.35 3.64 12.95
N PRO A 42 9.95 2.44 12.88
CA PRO A 42 11.01 2.14 11.91
C PRO A 42 10.62 2.45 10.47
N TYR A 43 9.39 2.11 10.06
CA TYR A 43 8.92 2.39 8.70
C TYR A 43 8.91 3.91 8.40
N ALA A 44 8.32 4.71 9.29
CA ALA A 44 8.26 6.17 9.10
C ALA A 44 9.66 6.81 9.10
N ARG A 45 10.58 6.27 9.93
CA ARG A 45 12.00 6.69 9.93
C ARG A 45 12.68 6.39 8.60
N ASP A 46 12.45 5.20 8.03
CA ASP A 46 13.08 4.83 6.76
C ASP A 46 12.45 5.58 5.57
N VAL A 47 11.16 5.92 5.64
CA VAL A 47 10.54 6.88 4.71
C VAL A 47 11.22 8.24 4.75
N LEU A 48 11.48 8.80 5.94
CA LEU A 48 12.19 10.07 6.09
C LEU A 48 13.59 10.00 5.48
N ARG A 49 14.34 8.94 5.81
CA ARG A 49 15.70 8.72 5.26
C ARG A 49 15.69 8.59 3.74
N ALA A 50 14.74 7.82 3.18
CA ALA A 50 14.62 7.67 1.74
C ALA A 50 14.30 9.03 1.06
N MET A 51 13.52 9.87 1.70
CA MET A 51 13.20 11.21 1.18
C MET A 51 14.39 12.17 1.24
N GLU A 52 15.41 11.91 2.02
CA GLU A 52 16.69 12.66 2.04
C GLU A 52 17.67 12.14 0.97
N ALA A 53 17.51 10.90 0.51
CA ALA A 53 18.41 10.32 -0.47
C ALA A 53 18.20 10.90 -1.87
N ALA A 54 19.28 11.37 -2.53
CA ALA A 54 19.23 11.96 -3.86
C ALA A 54 18.58 11.02 -4.91
N SER A 55 18.84 9.71 -4.83
CA SER A 55 18.27 8.71 -5.75
C SER A 55 16.74 8.59 -5.72
N VAL A 56 16.12 8.98 -4.60
CA VAL A 56 14.64 9.00 -4.47
C VAL A 56 14.09 10.36 -4.87
N THR A 57 14.92 11.40 -4.83
CA THR A 57 14.49 12.80 -4.86
C THR A 57 14.83 13.54 -6.14
N GLU A 58 15.77 13.04 -6.95
CA GLU A 58 15.97 13.52 -8.33
C GLU A 58 14.63 13.44 -9.07
N ASP A 59 14.24 14.48 -9.77
CA ASP A 59 12.97 14.62 -10.50
C ASP A 59 11.69 14.65 -9.63
N THR A 60 11.80 14.85 -8.31
CA THR A 60 10.65 14.94 -7.43
C THR A 60 10.23 16.38 -7.17
N ALA A 61 9.10 16.79 -7.76
CA ALA A 61 8.55 18.15 -7.59
C ALA A 61 7.91 18.38 -6.20
N GLY A 62 7.47 17.33 -5.51
CA GLY A 62 6.84 17.45 -4.19
C GLY A 62 6.44 16.09 -3.58
N VAL A 63 6.06 16.15 -2.31
CA VAL A 63 5.75 14.97 -1.48
C VAL A 63 4.33 15.08 -0.93
N VAL A 64 3.58 13.96 -0.92
CA VAL A 64 2.30 13.85 -0.23
C VAL A 64 2.40 12.81 0.87
N ILE A 65 2.11 13.23 2.08
CA ILE A 65 1.94 12.35 3.25
C ILE A 65 0.49 12.45 3.70
N THR A 66 -0.04 11.40 4.32
CA THR A 66 -1.44 11.36 4.74
C THR A 66 -1.58 11.16 6.25
N THR A 67 -2.78 11.48 6.77
CA THR A 67 -3.10 11.34 8.20
C THR A 67 -3.58 9.94 8.61
N VAL A 68 -3.40 8.91 7.77
CA VAL A 68 -3.86 7.54 8.04
C VAL A 68 -3.15 6.89 9.24
N CYS A 69 -2.01 7.42 9.63
CA CYS A 69 -1.20 6.91 10.72
C CYS A 69 -0.51 8.09 11.45
N ASP A 70 -0.54 8.09 12.78
CA ASP A 70 0.07 9.14 13.59
C ASP A 70 1.59 9.22 13.39
N GLN A 71 2.24 8.10 13.12
CA GLN A 71 3.66 8.05 12.83
C GLN A 71 4.01 8.81 11.54
N MET A 72 3.23 8.60 10.46
CA MET A 72 3.41 9.32 9.21
C MET A 72 3.01 10.79 9.33
N ARG A 73 1.97 11.11 10.11
CA ARG A 73 1.60 12.50 10.41
C ARG A 73 2.73 13.24 11.13
N ARG A 74 3.39 12.59 12.10
CA ARG A 74 4.57 13.14 12.77
C ARG A 74 5.74 13.29 11.80
N ALA A 75 5.99 12.29 10.95
CA ALA A 75 7.04 12.36 9.93
C ALA A 75 6.86 13.57 8.99
N ALA A 76 5.61 13.88 8.60
CA ALA A 76 5.33 15.05 7.78
C ALA A 76 5.80 16.38 8.44
N GLY A 77 5.74 16.48 9.77
CA GLY A 77 6.24 17.65 10.51
C GLY A 77 7.77 17.73 10.61
N LEU A 78 8.47 16.61 10.37
CA LEU A 78 9.94 16.56 10.43
C LEU A 78 10.58 16.89 9.06
N LEU A 79 9.89 16.62 7.96
CA LEU A 79 10.41 16.83 6.59
C LEU A 79 10.81 18.29 6.26
N PRO A 80 10.04 19.34 6.63
CA PRO A 80 10.38 20.70 6.25
C PRO A 80 11.71 21.22 6.79
N GLY A 81 12.27 20.55 7.79
CA GLY A 81 13.60 20.91 8.34
C GLY A 81 14.78 20.36 7.55
N THR A 82 14.54 19.37 6.69
CA THR A 82 15.56 18.59 5.98
C THR A 82 15.49 18.72 4.46
N ASP A 83 14.34 19.18 3.92
CA ASP A 83 14.07 19.20 2.49
C ASP A 83 13.40 20.52 2.07
N SER A 84 13.86 21.12 0.99
CA SER A 84 13.28 22.35 0.41
C SER A 84 12.04 22.07 -0.45
N ARG A 85 11.67 20.81 -0.68
CA ARG A 85 10.55 20.45 -1.55
C ARG A 85 9.21 20.66 -0.85
N PRO A 86 8.19 21.14 -1.59
CA PRO A 86 6.84 21.27 -1.06
C PRO A 86 6.28 19.93 -0.54
N VAL A 87 5.75 19.95 0.69
CA VAL A 87 5.11 18.79 1.35
C VAL A 87 3.64 19.10 1.59
N LEU A 88 2.76 18.23 1.11
CA LEU A 88 1.33 18.25 1.42
C LEU A 88 1.00 17.19 2.45
N LEU A 89 0.52 17.56 3.62
CA LEU A 89 -0.15 16.65 4.54
C LEU A 89 -1.63 16.59 4.15
N MET A 90 -2.03 15.48 3.51
CA MET A 90 -3.41 15.24 3.06
C MET A 90 -4.21 14.53 4.16
N ASN A 91 -5.35 15.08 4.52
CA ASN A 91 -6.23 14.44 5.48
C ASN A 91 -7.06 13.33 4.84
N VAL A 92 -6.99 12.11 5.41
CA VAL A 92 -7.83 10.97 5.01
C VAL A 92 -8.76 10.63 6.18
N PRO A 93 -10.09 10.81 6.03
CA PRO A 93 -11.03 10.55 7.11
C PRO A 93 -10.98 9.11 7.60
N THR A 94 -10.94 8.89 8.89
CA THR A 94 -11.08 7.54 9.48
C THR A 94 -12.50 7.00 9.31
N THR A 95 -13.50 7.88 9.40
CA THR A 95 -14.92 7.57 9.19
C THR A 95 -15.35 8.09 7.82
N TRP A 96 -15.52 7.17 6.87
CA TRP A 96 -15.87 7.50 5.48
C TRP A 96 -17.35 7.24 5.13
N GLN A 97 -18.09 6.49 5.99
CA GLN A 97 -19.46 6.06 5.75
C GLN A 97 -20.46 7.21 5.83
N THR A 98 -20.08 8.32 6.43
CA THR A 98 -20.93 9.50 6.56
C THR A 98 -20.77 10.45 5.37
N PRO A 99 -21.85 11.16 4.96
CA PRO A 99 -21.76 12.19 3.93
C PRO A 99 -20.68 13.25 4.25
N ALA A 100 -20.55 13.64 5.52
CA ALA A 100 -19.52 14.59 5.96
C ALA A 100 -18.10 14.04 5.73
N GLY A 101 -17.84 12.77 6.06
CA GLY A 101 -16.53 12.13 5.82
C GLY A 101 -16.20 12.05 4.33
N GLN A 102 -17.20 11.73 3.48
CA GLN A 102 -17.03 11.71 2.03
C GLN A 102 -16.72 13.12 1.49
N GLN A 103 -17.45 14.13 1.96
CA GLN A 103 -17.24 15.53 1.55
C GLN A 103 -15.85 16.05 1.98
N ILE A 104 -15.37 15.66 3.17
CA ILE A 104 -14.00 15.97 3.60
C ILE A 104 -12.99 15.40 2.60
N TYR A 105 -13.14 14.15 2.19
CA TYR A 105 -12.19 13.54 1.27
C TYR A 105 -12.23 14.16 -0.14
N VAL A 106 -13.41 14.50 -0.66
CA VAL A 106 -13.54 15.31 -1.90
C VAL A 106 -12.83 16.65 -1.78
N SER A 107 -12.97 17.33 -0.64
CA SER A 107 -12.31 18.61 -0.39
C SER A 107 -10.79 18.47 -0.34
N GLU A 108 -10.28 17.37 0.21
CA GLU A 108 -8.85 17.04 0.24
C GLU A 108 -8.31 16.70 -1.16
N LEU A 109 -9.07 15.99 -2.00
CA LEU A 109 -8.70 15.76 -3.41
C LEU A 109 -8.62 17.10 -4.17
N ARG A 110 -9.56 18.02 -3.96
CA ARG A 110 -9.48 19.37 -4.53
C ARG A 110 -8.26 20.15 -4.00
N ARG A 111 -7.92 20.01 -2.71
CA ARG A 111 -6.72 20.62 -2.13
C ARG A 111 -5.44 20.02 -2.72
N LEU A 112 -5.42 18.70 -2.92
CA LEU A 112 -4.34 18.02 -3.65
C LEU A 112 -4.24 18.56 -5.08
N GLY A 113 -5.35 18.73 -5.81
CA GLY A 113 -5.33 19.31 -7.17
C GLY A 113 -4.70 20.69 -7.22
N ARG A 114 -5.02 21.60 -6.27
CA ARG A 114 -4.36 22.92 -6.18
C ARG A 114 -2.85 22.80 -5.91
N PHE A 115 -2.46 21.86 -5.05
CA PHE A 115 -1.06 21.57 -4.79
C PHE A 115 -0.35 21.06 -6.05
N LEU A 116 -0.98 20.15 -6.82
CA LEU A 116 -0.42 19.66 -8.08
C LEU A 116 -0.20 20.79 -9.10
N VAL A 117 -1.15 21.72 -9.20
CA VAL A 117 -1.01 22.91 -10.06
C VAL A 117 0.16 23.80 -9.59
N SER A 118 0.36 24.00 -8.29
CA SER A 118 1.51 24.77 -7.78
C SER A 118 2.86 24.11 -8.06
N LEU A 119 2.88 22.81 -8.34
CA LEU A 119 4.06 22.06 -8.76
C LEU A 119 4.28 22.04 -10.28
N GLY A 120 3.50 22.80 -11.03
CA GLY A 120 3.59 22.89 -12.50
C GLY A 120 2.63 21.96 -13.25
N GLY A 121 1.75 21.23 -12.55
CA GLY A 121 0.69 20.46 -13.18
C GLY A 121 -0.42 21.33 -13.76
N ARG A 122 -1.21 20.75 -14.66
CA ARG A 122 -2.37 21.40 -15.29
C ARG A 122 -3.66 20.83 -14.75
N ALA A 123 -4.57 21.67 -14.26
CA ALA A 123 -5.88 21.23 -13.79
C ALA A 123 -6.66 20.51 -14.93
N PRO A 124 -7.11 19.26 -14.73
CA PRO A 124 -7.90 18.54 -15.72
C PRO A 124 -9.35 19.08 -15.75
N ASP A 125 -9.99 18.96 -16.90
CA ASP A 125 -11.43 18.92 -16.99
C ASP A 125 -11.97 17.52 -16.59
N ASP A 126 -13.30 17.42 -16.44
CA ASP A 126 -13.96 16.18 -16.02
C ASP A 126 -13.75 15.04 -17.04
N ARG A 127 -13.70 15.34 -18.31
CA ARG A 127 -13.48 14.36 -19.39
C ARG A 127 -12.09 13.76 -19.26
N ARG A 128 -11.05 14.60 -19.15
CA ARG A 128 -9.68 14.14 -18.98
C ARG A 128 -9.51 13.29 -17.73
N LEU A 129 -10.14 13.70 -16.63
CA LEU A 129 -10.13 12.92 -15.40
C LEU A 129 -10.78 11.55 -15.62
N ALA A 130 -11.98 11.52 -16.21
CA ALA A 130 -12.68 10.27 -16.51
C ALA A 130 -11.87 9.34 -17.40
N ASP A 131 -11.27 9.84 -18.49
CA ASP A 131 -10.42 9.06 -19.39
C ASP A 131 -9.20 8.47 -18.66
N THR A 132 -8.58 9.24 -17.79
CA THR A 132 -7.45 8.78 -16.96
C THR A 132 -7.89 7.69 -15.98
N MET A 133 -9.02 7.86 -15.30
CA MET A 133 -9.60 6.86 -14.40
C MET A 133 -9.89 5.55 -15.12
N VAL A 134 -10.42 5.62 -16.34
CA VAL A 134 -10.66 4.43 -17.18
C VAL A 134 -9.37 3.70 -17.50
N ALA A 135 -8.31 4.41 -17.86
CA ALA A 135 -7.00 3.80 -18.19
C ALA A 135 -6.41 3.06 -16.96
N TYR A 136 -6.49 3.65 -15.77
CA TYR A 136 -6.05 3.01 -14.53
C TYR A 136 -6.90 1.78 -14.16
N ASP A 137 -8.22 1.83 -14.37
CA ASP A 137 -9.09 0.67 -14.15
C ASP A 137 -8.73 -0.50 -15.07
N GLN A 138 -8.49 -0.22 -16.34
CA GLN A 138 -8.09 -1.25 -17.31
C GLN A 138 -6.77 -1.91 -16.90
N ALA A 139 -5.79 -1.12 -16.46
CA ALA A 139 -4.51 -1.64 -15.99
C ALA A 139 -4.66 -2.46 -14.69
N ARG A 140 -5.47 -2.02 -13.72
CA ARG A 140 -5.79 -2.78 -12.51
C ARG A 140 -6.51 -4.10 -12.82
N PHE A 141 -7.42 -4.08 -13.79
CA PHE A 141 -8.09 -5.30 -14.26
C PHE A 141 -7.08 -6.30 -14.84
N ALA A 142 -6.19 -5.84 -15.73
CA ALA A 142 -5.14 -6.68 -16.31
C ALA A 142 -4.21 -7.25 -15.21
N LEU A 143 -3.85 -6.44 -14.22
CA LEU A 143 -3.04 -6.86 -13.07
C LEU A 143 -3.77 -7.94 -12.23
N LYS A 144 -5.07 -7.77 -11.95
CA LYS A 144 -5.89 -8.76 -11.24
C LYS A 144 -6.01 -10.09 -12.02
N GLU A 145 -6.11 -10.03 -13.35
CA GLU A 145 -6.10 -11.24 -14.19
C GLU A 145 -4.72 -11.94 -14.16
N CYS A 146 -3.64 -11.15 -14.17
CA CYS A 146 -2.29 -11.69 -14.03
C CYS A 146 -2.08 -12.40 -12.69
N ARG A 147 -2.71 -11.92 -11.61
CA ARG A 147 -2.64 -12.51 -10.26
C ARG A 147 -2.97 -13.99 -10.24
N ARG A 148 -3.94 -14.42 -11.02
CA ARG A 148 -4.39 -15.82 -11.09
C ARG A 148 -3.34 -16.77 -11.69
N ARG A 149 -2.33 -16.23 -12.36
CA ARG A 149 -1.31 -16.96 -13.12
C ARG A 149 0.12 -16.66 -12.67
N CYS A 150 0.29 -15.99 -11.55
CA CYS A 150 1.59 -15.59 -11.02
C CYS A 150 1.81 -16.17 -9.62
N SER A 151 3.07 -16.47 -9.29
CA SER A 151 3.46 -16.68 -7.89
C SER A 151 3.33 -15.39 -7.08
N GLY A 152 3.33 -15.50 -5.75
CA GLY A 152 3.25 -14.36 -4.86
C GLY A 152 4.37 -13.34 -5.08
N SER A 153 5.62 -13.82 -5.22
CA SER A 153 6.79 -12.98 -5.46
C SER A 153 6.70 -12.23 -6.79
N ARG A 154 6.26 -12.91 -7.86
CA ARG A 154 6.11 -12.26 -9.17
C ARG A 154 5.02 -11.20 -9.14
N PHE A 155 3.89 -11.51 -8.51
CA PHE A 155 2.79 -10.55 -8.38
C PHE A 155 3.18 -9.30 -7.57
N SER A 156 3.89 -9.49 -6.45
CA SER A 156 4.39 -8.36 -5.64
C SER A 156 5.30 -7.43 -6.43
N ARG A 157 6.15 -7.98 -7.32
CA ARG A 157 6.99 -7.19 -8.24
C ARG A 157 6.16 -6.43 -9.27
N LEU A 158 5.19 -7.09 -9.90
CA LEU A 158 4.31 -6.44 -10.89
C LEU A 158 3.51 -5.30 -10.27
N LEU A 159 3.05 -5.48 -9.03
CA LEU A 159 2.34 -4.44 -8.30
C LEU A 159 3.25 -3.24 -7.98
N ALA A 160 4.50 -3.50 -7.58
CA ALA A 160 5.48 -2.45 -7.34
C ALA A 160 5.82 -1.69 -8.64
N GLU A 161 5.98 -2.38 -9.77
CA GLU A 161 6.17 -1.77 -11.08
C GLU A 161 4.98 -0.89 -11.49
N PHE A 162 3.76 -1.37 -11.24
CA PHE A 162 2.53 -0.57 -11.49
C PHE A 162 2.45 0.66 -10.58
N ASP A 163 2.81 0.54 -9.31
CA ASP A 163 2.86 1.66 -8.36
C ASP A 163 3.88 2.74 -8.75
N GLU A 164 4.96 2.36 -9.44
CA GLU A 164 5.97 3.29 -9.93
C GLU A 164 5.66 3.89 -11.29
N GLN A 165 5.12 3.09 -12.23
CA GLN A 165 5.00 3.47 -13.64
C GLN A 165 3.57 3.81 -14.07
N GLY A 166 2.56 3.38 -13.29
CA GLY A 166 1.15 3.56 -13.66
C GLY A 166 0.69 2.61 -14.77
N PRO A 167 -0.33 2.99 -15.57
CA PRO A 167 -1.00 2.09 -16.52
C PRO A 167 -0.17 1.69 -17.73
N GLY A 168 1.04 2.21 -17.91
CA GLY A 168 1.95 1.84 -19.02
C GLY A 168 2.65 0.50 -18.84
N VAL A 169 2.50 -0.17 -17.69
CA VAL A 169 3.17 -1.45 -17.41
C VAL A 169 2.52 -2.58 -18.21
N SER A 170 3.37 -3.39 -18.87
CA SER A 170 2.93 -4.62 -19.53
C SER A 170 2.93 -5.79 -18.57
N PHE A 171 1.78 -6.40 -18.36
CA PHE A 171 1.62 -7.55 -17.49
C PHE A 171 1.75 -8.85 -18.29
N SER A 172 2.91 -9.50 -18.20
CA SER A 172 3.10 -10.84 -18.76
C SER A 172 2.98 -11.88 -17.67
N PRO A 173 2.05 -12.85 -17.79
CA PRO A 173 1.99 -13.97 -16.86
C PRO A 173 3.27 -14.79 -17.01
N SER A 174 3.98 -15.00 -15.92
CA SER A 174 5.06 -15.97 -15.82
C SER A 174 4.58 -17.14 -14.96
N ALA A 175 5.31 -18.25 -14.98
CA ALA A 175 4.91 -19.52 -14.36
C ALA A 175 4.13 -19.34 -13.04
N SER A 176 3.00 -20.03 -12.97
CA SER A 176 2.22 -20.18 -11.74
C SER A 176 3.10 -20.82 -10.66
N GLY A 177 2.88 -20.48 -9.42
CA GLY A 177 3.48 -21.24 -8.31
C GLY A 177 3.11 -22.73 -8.39
N PRO A 178 3.84 -23.63 -7.71
CA PRO A 178 3.53 -25.06 -7.69
C PRO A 178 2.08 -25.32 -7.30
N ALA A 179 1.43 -26.27 -7.97
CA ALA A 179 0.01 -26.56 -7.77
C ALA A 179 -0.28 -27.09 -6.34
N ASP A 180 0.69 -27.73 -5.72
CA ASP A 180 0.67 -28.32 -4.38
C ASP A 180 1.23 -27.41 -3.30
N ALA A 181 1.60 -26.15 -3.62
CA ALA A 181 2.12 -25.21 -2.65
C ALA A 181 1.09 -24.87 -1.57
N VAL A 182 1.56 -24.77 -0.30
CA VAL A 182 0.74 -24.30 0.82
C VAL A 182 0.30 -22.86 0.54
N LYS A 183 -1.01 -22.62 0.54
CA LYS A 183 -1.60 -21.32 0.19
C LYS A 183 -1.64 -20.41 1.41
N LEU A 184 -0.89 -19.32 1.37
CA LEU A 184 -0.79 -18.35 2.45
C LEU A 184 -1.41 -17.00 2.08
N ALA A 185 -1.92 -16.30 3.09
CA ALA A 185 -2.19 -14.87 3.02
C ALA A 185 -1.10 -14.11 3.78
N LEU A 186 -0.58 -13.05 3.19
CA LEU A 186 0.22 -12.04 3.88
C LEU A 186 -0.69 -10.87 4.26
N VAL A 187 -0.84 -10.59 5.55
CA VAL A 187 -1.75 -9.55 6.07
C VAL A 187 -0.96 -8.56 6.90
N GLY A 188 -1.24 -7.27 6.80
CA GLY A 188 -0.60 -6.29 7.67
C GLY A 188 -0.39 -4.91 7.09
N GLY A 189 0.53 -4.16 7.68
CA GLY A 189 0.89 -2.80 7.31
C GLY A 189 1.72 -2.70 6.01
N PRO A 190 2.33 -1.53 5.79
CA PRO A 190 3.12 -1.30 4.59
C PRO A 190 4.40 -2.16 4.58
N LEU A 191 4.83 -2.53 3.38
CA LEU A 191 6.05 -3.30 3.14
C LEU A 191 7.23 -2.38 2.81
N TRP A 192 8.43 -2.76 3.26
CA TRP A 192 9.68 -2.24 2.72
C TRP A 192 9.99 -2.88 1.35
N ALA A 193 10.93 -2.31 0.62
CA ALA A 193 11.37 -2.89 -0.65
C ALA A 193 11.96 -4.31 -0.46
N GLU A 194 12.70 -4.53 0.62
CA GLU A 194 13.31 -5.80 1.00
C GLU A 194 12.30 -6.88 1.39
N ASP A 195 11.07 -6.51 1.74
CA ASP A 195 10.02 -7.51 2.01
C ASP A 195 9.63 -8.32 0.77
N ALA A 196 10.11 -7.96 -0.43
CA ALA A 196 10.03 -8.84 -1.60
C ALA A 196 10.69 -10.20 -1.33
N GLU A 197 11.77 -10.25 -0.54
CA GLU A 197 12.43 -11.49 -0.13
C GLU A 197 11.54 -12.39 0.73
N LEU A 198 10.59 -11.85 1.48
CA LEU A 198 9.65 -12.62 2.28
C LEU A 198 8.81 -13.57 1.41
N PHE A 199 8.38 -13.10 0.24
CA PHE A 199 7.67 -13.92 -0.71
C PHE A 199 8.54 -15.04 -1.27
N GLU A 200 9.82 -14.74 -1.57
CA GLU A 200 10.78 -15.71 -2.08
C GLU A 200 11.14 -16.77 -1.02
N ILE A 201 11.29 -16.39 0.24
CA ILE A 201 11.51 -17.33 1.35
C ILE A 201 10.29 -18.27 1.48
N ILE A 202 9.08 -17.77 1.45
CA ILE A 202 7.85 -18.57 1.50
C ILE A 202 7.82 -19.56 0.33
N GLU A 203 8.13 -19.12 -0.88
CA GLU A 203 8.16 -19.97 -2.08
C GLU A 203 9.25 -21.06 -1.97
N SER A 204 10.43 -20.74 -1.45
CA SER A 204 11.52 -21.71 -1.23
C SER A 204 11.18 -22.79 -0.20
N LEU A 205 10.27 -22.49 0.72
CA LEU A 205 9.75 -23.41 1.73
C LEU A 205 8.51 -24.21 1.23
N GLY A 206 8.15 -24.12 -0.05
CA GLY A 206 7.00 -24.81 -0.64
C GLY A 206 5.65 -24.16 -0.36
N GLY A 207 5.65 -22.85 -0.01
CA GLY A 207 4.45 -22.04 0.13
C GLY A 207 4.21 -21.15 -1.09
N ASN A 208 3.03 -20.53 -1.15
CA ASN A 208 2.73 -19.47 -2.09
C ASN A 208 1.81 -18.44 -1.42
N VAL A 209 2.19 -17.17 -1.43
CA VAL A 209 1.31 -16.10 -0.99
C VAL A 209 0.25 -15.89 -2.06
N VAL A 210 -0.93 -16.46 -1.88
CA VAL A 210 -2.06 -16.33 -2.82
C VAL A 210 -2.90 -15.08 -2.58
N LEU A 211 -2.70 -14.39 -1.45
CA LEU A 211 -3.35 -13.13 -1.09
C LEU A 211 -2.33 -12.20 -0.42
N ASP A 212 -2.00 -11.08 -1.05
CA ASP A 212 -1.26 -9.99 -0.42
C ASP A 212 -2.26 -8.97 0.12
N ALA A 213 -2.67 -9.14 1.36
CA ALA A 213 -3.58 -8.25 2.09
C ALA A 213 -2.82 -7.24 2.98
N THR A 214 -1.69 -6.76 2.50
CA THR A 214 -0.96 -5.65 3.13
C THR A 214 -1.40 -4.30 2.58
N THR A 215 -1.03 -3.21 3.26
CA THR A 215 -1.25 -1.85 2.72
C THR A 215 -0.33 -1.48 1.55
N SER A 216 0.53 -2.39 1.13
CA SER A 216 1.30 -2.34 -0.12
C SER A 216 0.82 -3.37 -1.14
N GLY A 217 -0.24 -4.11 -0.86
CA GLY A 217 -0.74 -5.24 -1.62
C GLY A 217 -2.13 -5.02 -2.23
N GLU A 218 -2.84 -6.14 -2.41
CA GLU A 218 -4.18 -6.18 -3.01
C GLU A 218 -5.26 -5.51 -2.15
N LEU A 219 -5.06 -5.46 -0.82
CA LEU A 219 -5.98 -4.83 0.13
C LEU A 219 -6.35 -3.39 -0.27
N VAL A 220 -5.39 -2.65 -0.77
CA VAL A 220 -5.54 -1.21 -1.08
C VAL A 220 -5.80 -0.93 -2.55
N MET A 221 -6.03 -1.95 -3.35
CA MET A 221 -6.49 -1.78 -4.73
C MET A 221 -7.94 -1.31 -4.72
N PRO A 222 -8.25 -0.13 -5.26
CA PRO A 222 -9.62 0.34 -5.35
C PRO A 222 -10.47 -0.57 -6.24
N ASP A 223 -11.77 -0.58 -5.98
CA ASP A 223 -12.75 -1.18 -6.88
C ASP A 223 -12.80 -0.42 -8.21
N ALA A 224 -13.42 -1.04 -9.24
CA ALA A 224 -13.66 -0.39 -10.51
C ALA A 224 -14.63 0.80 -10.33
N TYR A 225 -14.40 1.85 -11.10
CA TYR A 225 -15.29 3.01 -11.13
C TYR A 225 -16.60 2.69 -11.84
N ASP A 226 -17.69 3.24 -11.32
CA ASP A 226 -18.98 3.21 -11.99
C ASP A 226 -18.98 4.15 -13.20
N ARG A 227 -19.03 3.56 -14.39
CA ARG A 227 -18.96 4.29 -15.66
C ARG A 227 -20.09 5.31 -15.85
N SER A 228 -21.25 5.08 -15.24
CA SER A 228 -22.36 6.02 -15.31
C SER A 228 -22.09 7.32 -14.55
N HIS A 229 -21.26 7.28 -13.51
CA HIS A 229 -20.89 8.45 -12.73
C HIS A 229 -19.70 9.23 -13.30
N LEU A 230 -18.87 8.61 -14.15
CA LEU A 230 -17.68 9.26 -14.70
C LEU A 230 -17.99 10.42 -15.63
N ALA A 231 -19.14 10.41 -16.32
CA ALA A 231 -19.51 11.46 -17.24
C ALA A 231 -19.80 12.81 -16.54
N ASP A 232 -20.40 12.75 -15.34
CA ASP A 232 -20.94 13.94 -14.67
C ASP A 232 -20.19 14.32 -13.39
N ARG A 233 -19.61 13.35 -12.66
CA ARG A 233 -19.03 13.54 -11.33
C ARG A 233 -17.79 12.64 -11.10
N PRO A 234 -16.75 12.72 -11.94
CA PRO A 234 -15.62 11.81 -11.84
C PRO A 234 -14.84 11.95 -10.51
N LEU A 235 -14.72 13.17 -9.98
CA LEU A 235 -13.99 13.39 -8.72
C LEU A 235 -14.75 12.81 -7.51
N GLU A 236 -16.05 12.95 -7.45
CA GLU A 236 -16.90 12.38 -6.42
C GLU A 236 -16.90 10.84 -6.51
N GLU A 237 -16.91 10.30 -7.71
CA GLU A 237 -16.78 8.85 -7.93
C GLU A 237 -15.42 8.32 -7.49
N MET A 238 -14.33 9.03 -7.80
CA MET A 238 -13.00 8.72 -7.28
C MET A 238 -13.00 8.71 -5.74
N ALA A 239 -13.56 9.74 -5.12
CA ALA A 239 -13.64 9.82 -3.66
C ALA A 239 -14.47 8.68 -3.07
N ARG A 240 -15.56 8.29 -3.72
CA ARG A 240 -16.40 7.16 -3.30
C ARG A 240 -15.65 5.84 -3.33
N VAL A 241 -14.90 5.57 -4.39
CA VAL A 241 -14.17 4.31 -4.58
C VAL A 241 -12.98 4.23 -3.60
N TYR A 242 -12.17 5.28 -3.51
CA TYR A 242 -11.05 5.32 -2.55
C TYR A 242 -11.51 5.34 -1.08
N GLY A 243 -12.66 5.95 -0.82
CA GLY A 243 -13.30 5.93 0.50
C GLY A 243 -13.63 4.52 0.98
N ARG A 244 -13.95 3.59 0.07
CA ARG A 244 -14.33 2.20 0.36
C ARG A 244 -13.15 1.24 0.54
N ILE A 245 -11.92 1.66 0.25
CA ILE A 245 -10.75 0.81 0.50
C ILE A 245 -10.75 0.37 1.97
N PRO A 246 -10.79 -0.95 2.25
CA PRO A 246 -10.78 -1.46 3.61
C PRO A 246 -9.38 -1.30 4.21
N ASP A 247 -9.31 -0.90 5.48
CA ASP A 247 -8.00 -0.72 6.14
C ASP A 247 -8.15 -0.77 7.66
N ALA A 248 -7.07 -1.10 8.35
CA ALA A 248 -7.03 -1.16 9.81
C ALA A 248 -7.23 0.21 10.48
N PHE A 249 -6.90 1.33 9.83
CA PHE A 249 -7.12 2.67 10.40
C PHE A 249 -8.58 3.15 10.31
N ARG A 250 -9.41 2.53 9.48
CA ARG A 250 -10.83 2.91 9.35
C ARG A 250 -11.61 2.64 10.64
N ARG A 251 -12.59 3.49 10.94
CA ARG A 251 -13.48 3.28 12.09
C ARG A 251 -14.94 3.53 11.69
N PRO A 252 -15.80 2.53 11.83
CA PRO A 252 -15.48 1.14 12.14
C PRO A 252 -14.70 0.45 11.00
N ASN A 253 -13.83 -0.51 11.32
CA ASN A 253 -13.04 -1.26 10.34
C ASN A 253 -13.67 -2.60 9.95
N ARG A 254 -14.97 -2.72 10.08
CA ARG A 254 -15.73 -3.94 9.78
C ARG A 254 -15.51 -4.42 8.34
N ALA A 255 -15.44 -3.48 7.39
CA ALA A 255 -15.22 -3.77 5.97
C ALA A 255 -13.88 -4.52 5.72
N LEU A 256 -12.84 -4.28 6.56
CA LEU A 256 -11.58 -5.00 6.48
C LEU A 256 -11.78 -6.50 6.74
N PHE A 257 -12.50 -6.86 7.81
CA PHE A 257 -12.72 -8.25 8.19
C PHE A 257 -13.69 -8.96 7.25
N GLU A 258 -14.69 -8.27 6.75
CA GLU A 258 -15.61 -8.79 5.72
C GLU A 258 -14.87 -9.06 4.41
N TRP A 259 -13.98 -8.16 4.00
CA TRP A 259 -13.13 -8.35 2.81
C TRP A 259 -12.14 -9.50 3.01
N LEU A 260 -11.40 -9.52 4.13
CA LEU A 260 -10.46 -10.60 4.45
C LEU A 260 -11.17 -11.96 4.45
N GLY A 261 -12.29 -12.10 5.14
CA GLY A 261 -13.02 -13.38 5.21
C GLY A 261 -13.42 -13.91 3.83
N ARG A 262 -13.91 -13.02 2.95
CA ARG A 262 -14.24 -13.37 1.57
C ARG A 262 -13.02 -13.83 0.77
N GLU A 263 -11.92 -13.06 0.80
CA GLU A 263 -10.73 -13.35 0.01
C GLU A 263 -9.98 -14.59 0.51
N LEU A 264 -9.88 -14.79 1.83
CA LEU A 264 -9.28 -15.98 2.44
C LEU A 264 -10.01 -17.25 1.99
N ALA A 265 -11.33 -17.24 2.05
CA ALA A 265 -12.17 -18.37 1.64
C ALA A 265 -12.11 -18.61 0.11
N ALA A 266 -12.25 -17.55 -0.69
CA ALA A 266 -12.27 -17.66 -2.15
C ALA A 266 -10.95 -18.21 -2.73
N ARG A 267 -9.82 -17.95 -2.06
CA ARG A 267 -8.49 -18.41 -2.49
C ARG A 267 -8.04 -19.72 -1.83
N GLY A 268 -8.84 -20.26 -0.90
CA GLY A 268 -8.53 -21.47 -0.17
C GLY A 268 -7.25 -21.32 0.67
N VAL A 269 -7.11 -20.20 1.38
CA VAL A 269 -5.96 -19.91 2.23
C VAL A 269 -5.89 -20.92 3.38
N GLN A 270 -4.70 -21.47 3.64
CA GLN A 270 -4.44 -22.47 4.68
C GLN A 270 -3.79 -21.89 5.92
N GLY A 271 -3.15 -20.73 5.81
CA GLY A 271 -2.52 -20.04 6.93
C GLY A 271 -2.29 -18.56 6.65
N ILE A 272 -2.20 -17.76 7.70
CA ILE A 272 -2.00 -16.32 7.64
C ILE A 272 -0.63 -15.97 8.19
N VAL A 273 0.18 -15.27 7.41
CA VAL A 273 1.37 -14.58 7.89
C VAL A 273 0.94 -13.14 8.19
N PHE A 274 0.78 -12.82 9.47
CA PHE A 274 0.43 -11.50 9.93
C PHE A 274 1.70 -10.71 10.24
N ARG A 275 2.04 -9.76 9.39
CA ARG A 275 3.26 -8.98 9.47
C ARG A 275 2.96 -7.56 9.97
N THR A 276 3.57 -7.19 11.08
CA THR A 276 3.50 -5.83 11.63
C THR A 276 4.89 -5.20 11.71
N CYS A 277 4.91 -3.88 11.61
CA CYS A 277 6.09 -3.09 11.94
C CYS A 277 6.08 -2.81 13.45
N LEU A 278 7.24 -2.81 14.08
CA LEU A 278 7.39 -2.37 15.46
C LEU A 278 6.76 -0.97 15.65
N TRP A 279 5.96 -0.79 16.70
CA TRP A 279 5.16 0.42 16.99
C TRP A 279 4.07 0.74 15.96
N CYS A 280 3.62 -0.23 15.19
CA CYS A 280 2.46 -0.07 14.33
C CYS A 280 1.16 -0.34 15.07
N ASP A 281 0.74 0.59 15.95
CA ASP A 281 -0.42 0.42 16.82
C ASP A 281 -1.70 0.09 16.04
N THR A 282 -1.86 0.66 14.84
CA THR A 282 -3.02 0.46 13.98
C THR A 282 -3.22 -1.01 13.62
N TRP A 283 -2.16 -1.71 13.20
CA TRP A 283 -2.25 -3.12 12.82
C TRP A 283 -2.09 -4.06 14.01
N VAL A 284 -1.23 -3.74 14.98
CA VAL A 284 -1.06 -4.57 16.20
C VAL A 284 -2.37 -4.67 16.96
N ALA A 285 -3.20 -3.63 17.00
CA ALA A 285 -4.52 -3.64 17.62
C ALA A 285 -5.47 -4.69 17.00
N GLU A 286 -5.25 -5.10 15.76
CA GLU A 286 -6.10 -6.09 15.07
C GLU A 286 -5.61 -7.55 15.25
N LEU A 287 -4.48 -7.77 15.92
CA LEU A 287 -3.85 -9.10 16.05
C LEU A 287 -4.78 -10.16 16.64
N VAL A 288 -5.49 -9.83 17.72
CA VAL A 288 -6.42 -10.76 18.39
C VAL A 288 -7.55 -11.15 17.43
N ARG A 289 -8.16 -10.16 16.79
CA ARG A 289 -9.26 -10.40 15.83
C ARG A 289 -8.82 -11.22 14.62
N ILE A 290 -7.59 -11.03 14.15
CA ILE A 290 -7.04 -11.82 13.04
C ILE A 290 -6.78 -13.26 13.47
N ARG A 291 -6.25 -13.47 14.67
CA ARG A 291 -5.99 -14.82 15.21
C ARG A 291 -7.26 -15.63 15.45
N GLU A 292 -8.32 -14.99 15.92
CA GLU A 292 -9.54 -15.65 16.34
C GLU A 292 -10.64 -15.63 15.28
N GLY A 293 -10.56 -14.68 14.34
CA GLY A 293 -11.70 -14.36 13.48
C GLY A 293 -11.89 -15.28 12.27
N PHE A 294 -10.88 -16.05 11.87
CA PHE A 294 -10.93 -16.78 10.59
C PHE A 294 -10.75 -18.30 10.71
N GLY A 295 -10.46 -18.82 11.92
CA GLY A 295 -10.23 -20.26 12.11
C GLY A 295 -9.01 -20.83 11.39
N LEU A 296 -8.06 -19.97 11.01
CA LEU A 296 -6.82 -20.34 10.32
C LEU A 296 -5.62 -20.18 11.26
N PRO A 297 -4.59 -21.04 11.12
CA PRO A 297 -3.31 -20.80 11.79
C PRO A 297 -2.72 -19.43 11.42
N VAL A 298 -2.18 -18.70 12.40
CA VAL A 298 -1.61 -17.37 12.21
C VAL A 298 -0.19 -17.30 12.75
N LEU A 299 0.77 -17.02 11.88
CA LEU A 299 2.12 -16.63 12.26
C LEU A 299 2.21 -15.11 12.33
N HIS A 300 2.43 -14.55 13.53
CA HIS A 300 2.70 -13.13 13.67
C HIS A 300 4.21 -12.85 13.52
N LEU A 301 4.57 -12.04 12.53
CA LEU A 301 5.92 -11.51 12.32
C LEU A 301 5.94 -10.03 12.69
N ASP A 302 6.58 -9.72 13.81
CA ASP A 302 6.85 -8.34 14.21
C ASP A 302 8.26 -7.97 13.75
N VAL A 303 8.35 -6.94 12.88
CA VAL A 303 9.60 -6.56 12.22
C VAL A 303 9.98 -5.12 12.58
N ASP A 304 11.25 -4.93 12.87
CA ASP A 304 11.85 -3.65 13.28
C ASP A 304 12.65 -2.95 12.15
N GLY A 305 12.44 -3.40 10.94
CA GLY A 305 13.25 -3.06 9.78
C GLY A 305 14.32 -4.12 9.55
N ALA A 306 15.29 -3.82 8.69
CA ALA A 306 16.30 -4.77 8.27
C ALA A 306 17.47 -4.85 9.28
N THR A 307 17.25 -5.34 10.51
CA THR A 307 18.35 -5.60 11.44
C THR A 307 19.14 -6.86 11.05
N PRO A 308 20.48 -6.90 11.30
CA PRO A 308 21.26 -8.10 11.11
C PRO A 308 20.64 -9.28 11.87
N GLY A 309 20.45 -10.43 11.19
CA GLY A 309 19.81 -11.62 11.77
C GLY A 309 18.27 -11.64 11.73
N CYS A 310 17.61 -10.54 11.37
CA CYS A 310 16.14 -10.52 11.19
C CYS A 310 15.71 -11.55 10.14
N ARG A 311 16.40 -11.62 9.01
CA ARG A 311 16.13 -12.57 7.92
C ARG A 311 16.21 -14.03 8.38
N THR A 312 17.27 -14.42 9.10
CA THR A 312 17.43 -15.80 9.61
C THR A 312 16.32 -16.15 10.60
N ARG A 313 15.97 -15.21 11.49
CA ARG A 313 14.88 -15.39 12.44
C ARG A 313 13.52 -15.54 11.75
N ILE A 314 13.23 -14.72 10.74
CA ILE A 314 12.00 -14.81 9.93
C ILE A 314 11.95 -16.14 9.20
N SER A 315 13.03 -16.55 8.52
CA SER A 315 13.11 -17.83 7.80
C SER A 315 12.83 -19.03 8.72
N GLY A 316 13.47 -19.09 9.88
CA GLY A 316 13.25 -20.18 10.85
C GLY A 316 11.80 -20.23 11.37
N ARG A 317 11.17 -19.08 11.63
CA ARG A 317 9.78 -19.02 12.06
C ARG A 317 8.81 -19.42 10.95
N LEU A 318 9.09 -19.03 9.70
CA LEU A 318 8.31 -19.45 8.54
C LEU A 318 8.45 -20.96 8.32
N GLN A 319 9.65 -21.52 8.43
CA GLN A 319 9.87 -22.97 8.30
C GLN A 319 9.03 -23.73 9.31
N ALA A 320 9.09 -23.37 10.61
CA ALA A 320 8.28 -24.02 11.64
C ALA A 320 6.78 -23.87 11.37
N PHE A 321 6.33 -22.72 10.88
CA PHE A 321 4.93 -22.50 10.52
C PHE A 321 4.49 -23.37 9.35
N MET A 322 5.33 -23.51 8.32
CA MET A 322 5.06 -24.39 7.18
C MET A 322 4.99 -25.86 7.56
N GLU A 323 5.75 -26.32 8.56
CA GLU A 323 5.67 -27.67 9.11
C GLU A 323 4.32 -27.95 9.81
N VAL A 324 3.75 -26.92 10.47
CA VAL A 324 2.42 -27.03 11.10
C VAL A 324 1.29 -27.11 10.06
N LEU A 325 1.49 -26.55 8.86
CA LEU A 325 0.46 -26.49 7.82
C LEU A 325 0.43 -27.72 6.87
N ARG A 326 1.46 -28.56 6.96
CA ARG A 326 1.57 -29.83 6.18
C ARG A 326 0.99 -31.01 6.95
#